data_8f471e12ae9fb004d6a7be7f893b9fda
#
_entry.id   8f471e12ae9fb004d6a7be7f893b9fda
#
_cell.length_a   1.000
_cell.length_b   1.000
_cell.length_c   1.000
_cell.angle_alpha   90.00
_cell.angle_beta   90.00
_cell.angle_gamma   90.00
#
_symmetry.space_group_name_H-M   'P 1'
#
loop_
_entity.id
_entity.type
_entity.pdbx_description
1 polymer ?
#
loop_
_entity_poly.entity_id
_entity_poly.type
_entity_poly.pdbx_seq_one_letter_code
_entity_poly.pdbx_strand_id
1 'polypeptide(L)'
;MKIAMIGAGGWGTAMMIELAGRNNDLIMYCRNPARADEMRKTRENGEYLPGAHIPEKIRITSDLEEAVEGAGCVIICTPSHVVEEMAARLKPWLMKDAVVVCASKGLADNEGHRLSEGITKEVAGITDKIVALSGPNHAEEVGIGLPCATVAASAVPEAVQIVQDLYMSPVFRVYRSDDIRGVEYG
;
A
#
# COMPACT_ATOMS: atom_id res chain seq x y z
N MET A 1 -5.27 -12.73 6.98
CA MET A 1 -4.24 -11.78 7.44
C MET A 1 -4.84 -10.39 7.46
N LYS A 2 -4.52 -9.55 8.45
CA LYS A 2 -4.86 -8.12 8.43
C LYS A 2 -3.93 -7.37 7.50
N ILE A 3 -4.48 -6.54 6.63
CA ILE A 3 -3.74 -5.71 5.67
C ILE A 3 -4.13 -4.25 5.92
N ALA A 4 -3.14 -3.41 6.19
CA ALA A 4 -3.30 -1.98 6.41
C ALA A 4 -2.82 -1.20 5.18
N MET A 5 -3.70 -0.39 4.59
CA MET A 5 -3.34 0.60 3.57
C MET A 5 -3.14 1.95 4.21
N ILE A 6 -1.96 2.50 4.10
CA ILE A 6 -1.61 3.81 4.67
C ILE A 6 -1.61 4.85 3.55
N GLY A 7 -2.75 5.52 3.45
CA GLY A 7 -3.01 6.52 2.42
C GLY A 7 -4.27 6.22 1.61
N ALA A 8 -5.27 7.09 1.75
CA ALA A 8 -6.54 7.04 1.04
C ALA A 8 -6.54 8.01 -0.15
N GLY A 9 -5.50 7.96 -0.99
CA GLY A 9 -5.46 8.57 -2.31
C GLY A 9 -6.15 7.68 -3.34
N GLY A 10 -6.20 8.11 -4.61
CA GLY A 10 -6.81 7.32 -5.69
C GLY A 10 -6.18 5.93 -5.80
N TRP A 11 -4.84 5.86 -5.86
CA TRP A 11 -4.11 4.60 -5.99
C TRP A 11 -4.31 3.67 -4.78
N GLY A 12 -4.19 4.17 -3.54
CA GLY A 12 -4.42 3.36 -2.34
C GLY A 12 -5.85 2.84 -2.26
N THR A 13 -6.84 3.64 -2.67
CA THR A 13 -8.25 3.22 -2.72
C THR A 13 -8.46 2.12 -3.77
N ALA A 14 -7.93 2.28 -4.98
CA ALA A 14 -8.04 1.29 -6.05
C ALA A 14 -7.40 -0.05 -5.67
N MET A 15 -6.20 -0.02 -5.07
CA MET A 15 -5.52 -1.22 -4.58
C MET A 15 -6.32 -1.94 -3.49
N MET A 16 -7.00 -1.21 -2.59
CA MET A 16 -7.85 -1.81 -1.57
C MET A 16 -9.11 -2.44 -2.15
N ILE A 17 -9.71 -1.81 -3.17
CA ILE A 17 -10.86 -2.38 -3.89
C ILE A 17 -10.47 -3.72 -4.53
N GLU A 18 -9.31 -3.80 -5.18
CA GLU A 18 -8.79 -5.05 -5.76
C GLU A 18 -8.60 -6.14 -4.69
N LEU A 19 -8.06 -5.81 -3.52
CA LEU A 19 -7.91 -6.74 -2.41
C LEU A 19 -9.24 -7.23 -1.82
N ALA A 20 -10.31 -6.47 -2.01
CA ALA A 20 -11.61 -6.82 -1.44
C ALA A 20 -12.23 -8.09 -2.03
N GLY A 21 -11.82 -8.53 -3.21
CA GLY A 21 -12.20 -9.83 -3.77
C GLY A 21 -11.69 -11.04 -2.99
N ARG A 22 -10.83 -10.83 -1.97
CA ARG A 22 -10.14 -11.89 -1.24
C ARG A 22 -10.56 -11.95 0.23
N ASN A 23 -10.24 -13.06 0.88
CA ASN A 23 -10.62 -13.27 2.29
C ASN A 23 -9.55 -12.72 3.24
N ASN A 24 -9.37 -11.40 3.25
CA ASN A 24 -8.47 -10.67 4.15
C ASN A 24 -9.25 -9.69 5.03
N ASP A 25 -8.68 -9.36 6.20
CA ASP A 25 -9.14 -8.25 7.03
C ASP A 25 -8.49 -6.96 6.52
N LEU A 26 -9.29 -6.07 5.96
CA LEU A 26 -8.82 -4.89 5.24
C LEU A 26 -9.14 -3.61 5.99
N ILE A 27 -8.11 -2.78 6.21
CA ILE A 27 -8.26 -1.47 6.84
C ILE A 27 -7.49 -0.41 6.05
N MET A 28 -8.13 0.73 5.81
CA MET A 28 -7.54 1.86 5.09
C MET A 28 -7.47 3.08 6.01
N TYR A 29 -6.26 3.61 6.16
CA TYR A 29 -5.99 4.82 6.91
C TYR A 29 -6.16 6.06 6.04
N CYS A 30 -7.04 6.97 6.45
CA CYS A 30 -7.23 8.28 5.86
C CYS A 30 -6.88 9.36 6.90
N ARG A 31 -5.81 10.12 6.66
CA ARG A 31 -5.29 11.14 7.60
C ARG A 31 -6.33 12.18 8.03
N ASN A 32 -7.24 12.54 7.12
CA ASN A 32 -8.28 13.53 7.41
C ASN A 32 -9.53 12.84 7.98
N PRO A 33 -9.91 13.07 9.25
CA PRO A 33 -11.05 12.42 9.88
C PRO A 33 -12.37 12.71 9.18
N ALA A 34 -12.59 13.95 8.72
CA ALA A 34 -13.84 14.31 8.03
C ALA A 34 -14.00 13.56 6.72
N ARG A 35 -12.88 13.38 5.98
CA ARG A 35 -12.87 12.58 4.76
C ARG A 35 -13.04 11.08 5.04
N ALA A 36 -12.44 10.57 6.10
CA ALA A 36 -12.67 9.19 6.53
C ALA A 36 -14.15 8.95 6.86
N ASP A 37 -14.80 9.90 7.54
CA ASP A 37 -16.23 9.85 7.84
C ASP A 37 -17.10 9.89 6.59
N GLU A 38 -16.77 10.75 5.65
CA GLU A 38 -17.47 10.83 4.35
C GLU A 38 -17.35 9.50 3.58
N MET A 39 -16.12 8.98 3.43
CA MET A 39 -15.88 7.72 2.73
C MET A 39 -16.58 6.54 3.41
N ARG A 40 -16.71 6.53 4.75
CA ARG A 40 -17.50 5.51 5.47
C ARG A 40 -18.99 5.57 5.14
N LYS A 41 -19.53 6.78 4.99
CA LYS A 41 -20.95 7.01 4.71
C LYS A 41 -21.31 6.78 3.25
N THR A 42 -20.49 7.29 2.34
CA THR A 42 -20.78 7.24 0.89
C THR A 42 -20.27 5.97 0.24
N ARG A 43 -19.29 5.30 0.86
CA ARG A 43 -18.56 4.17 0.28
C ARG A 43 -17.92 4.53 -1.06
N GLU A 44 -17.45 5.78 -1.15
CA GLU A 44 -16.75 6.33 -2.31
C GLU A 44 -15.65 7.29 -1.86
N ASN A 45 -14.56 7.34 -2.62
CA ASN A 45 -13.51 8.35 -2.48
C ASN A 45 -13.71 9.42 -3.55
N GLY A 46 -14.73 10.25 -3.39
CA GLY A 46 -15.16 11.22 -4.41
C GLY A 46 -14.10 12.24 -4.82
N GLU A 47 -13.14 12.55 -3.93
CA GLU A 47 -12.04 13.49 -4.22
C GLU A 47 -10.94 12.88 -5.12
N TYR A 48 -10.58 11.59 -4.91
CA TYR A 48 -9.40 11.00 -5.55
C TYR A 48 -9.69 9.80 -6.45
N LEU A 49 -10.87 9.20 -6.35
CA LEU A 49 -11.30 8.08 -7.19
C LEU A 49 -12.82 8.08 -7.33
N PRO A 50 -13.38 9.12 -7.98
CA PRO A 50 -14.83 9.22 -8.15
C PRO A 50 -15.40 8.06 -8.98
N GLY A 51 -16.58 7.59 -8.60
CA GLY A 51 -17.30 6.53 -9.30
C GLY A 51 -16.87 5.10 -8.94
N ALA A 52 -15.81 4.93 -8.14
CA ALA A 52 -15.38 3.61 -7.67
C ALA A 52 -15.99 3.31 -6.28
N HIS A 53 -16.80 2.25 -6.19
CA HIS A 53 -17.41 1.83 -4.94
C HIS A 53 -16.42 1.12 -4.03
N ILE A 54 -16.30 1.58 -2.78
CA ILE A 54 -15.47 0.95 -1.74
C ILE A 54 -16.30 -0.14 -1.04
N PRO A 55 -15.94 -1.45 -1.19
CA PRO A 55 -16.67 -2.54 -0.56
C PRO A 55 -16.78 -2.40 0.95
N GLU A 56 -17.94 -2.80 1.52
CA GLU A 56 -18.26 -2.66 2.95
C GLU A 56 -17.26 -3.33 3.89
N LYS A 57 -16.64 -4.41 3.46
CA LYS A 57 -15.61 -5.13 4.23
C LYS A 57 -14.31 -4.35 4.44
N ILE A 58 -14.06 -3.28 3.68
CA ILE A 58 -12.92 -2.39 3.89
C ILE A 58 -13.28 -1.43 5.02
N ARG A 59 -12.61 -1.60 6.16
CA ARG A 59 -12.70 -0.63 7.25
C ARG A 59 -11.93 0.63 6.87
N ILE A 60 -12.46 1.79 7.23
CA ILE A 60 -11.83 3.09 6.97
C ILE A 60 -11.65 3.78 8.32
N THR A 61 -10.44 4.20 8.63
CA THR A 61 -10.12 4.85 9.89
C THR A 61 -9.22 6.07 9.71
N SER A 62 -9.28 7.00 10.64
CA SER A 62 -8.30 8.09 10.78
C SER A 62 -7.34 7.88 11.97
N ASP A 63 -7.43 6.72 12.62
CA ASP A 63 -6.53 6.30 13.67
C ASP A 63 -5.43 5.39 13.09
N LEU A 64 -4.17 5.84 13.20
CA LEU A 64 -3.02 5.14 12.64
C LEU A 64 -2.69 3.86 13.43
N GLU A 65 -2.85 3.89 14.75
CA GLU A 65 -2.67 2.73 15.62
C GLU A 65 -3.68 1.64 15.27
N GLU A 66 -4.98 1.98 15.20
CA GLU A 66 -6.03 1.05 14.77
C GLU A 66 -5.72 0.43 13.41
N ALA A 67 -5.18 1.22 12.48
CA ALA A 67 -4.84 0.72 11.15
C ALA A 67 -3.72 -0.34 11.20
N VAL A 68 -2.64 -0.06 11.93
CA VAL A 68 -1.37 -0.80 11.84
C VAL A 68 -1.28 -1.95 12.84
N GLU A 69 -1.80 -1.79 14.06
CA GLU A 69 -1.73 -2.82 15.09
C GLU A 69 -2.26 -4.17 14.59
N GLY A 70 -1.47 -5.22 14.72
CA GLY A 70 -1.83 -6.57 14.27
C GLY A 70 -1.83 -6.77 12.75
N ALA A 71 -1.37 -5.81 11.95
CA ALA A 71 -1.27 -5.98 10.51
C ALA A 71 -0.04 -6.81 10.12
N GLY A 72 -0.27 -7.92 9.41
CA GLY A 72 0.81 -8.74 8.83
C GLY A 72 1.37 -8.16 7.52
N CYS A 73 0.61 -7.26 6.88
CA CYS A 73 1.07 -6.51 5.73
C CYS A 73 0.64 -5.04 5.85
N VAL A 74 1.59 -4.12 5.70
CA VAL A 74 1.35 -2.67 5.74
C VAL A 74 1.79 -2.08 4.41
N ILE A 75 0.87 -1.45 3.69
CA ILE A 75 1.11 -0.88 2.37
C ILE A 75 1.13 0.65 2.49
N ILE A 76 2.28 1.26 2.26
CA ILE A 76 2.45 2.72 2.27
C ILE A 76 2.14 3.24 0.87
N CYS A 77 1.12 4.08 0.76
CA CYS A 77 0.63 4.68 -0.47
C CYS A 77 0.37 6.17 -0.26
N THR A 78 1.39 6.89 0.17
CA THR A 78 1.39 8.33 0.44
C THR A 78 2.23 9.07 -0.61
N PRO A 79 2.17 10.40 -0.69
CA PRO A 79 3.14 11.17 -1.48
C PRO A 79 4.59 10.82 -1.08
N SER A 80 5.50 10.77 -2.06
CA SER A 80 6.89 10.29 -1.85
C SER A 80 7.62 10.99 -0.71
N HIS A 81 7.49 12.31 -0.62
CA HIS A 81 8.17 13.15 0.37
C HIS A 81 7.74 12.91 1.84
N VAL A 82 6.68 12.12 2.09
CA VAL A 82 6.24 11.78 3.46
C VAL A 82 6.38 10.29 3.78
N VAL A 83 6.93 9.49 2.88
CA VAL A 83 7.03 8.03 3.06
C VAL A 83 7.93 7.66 4.24
N GLU A 84 9.12 8.28 4.36
CA GLU A 84 10.07 8.03 5.45
C GLU A 84 9.46 8.45 6.79
N GLU A 85 8.90 9.66 6.88
CA GLU A 85 8.19 10.12 8.08
C GLU A 85 7.05 9.16 8.46
N MET A 86 6.29 8.70 7.45
CA MET A 86 5.22 7.75 7.70
C MET A 86 5.74 6.43 8.23
N ALA A 87 6.82 5.89 7.66
CA ALA A 87 7.46 4.66 8.16
C ALA A 87 7.90 4.80 9.63
N ALA A 88 8.49 5.95 10.00
CA ALA A 88 8.84 6.25 11.39
C ALA A 88 7.62 6.26 12.31
N ARG A 89 6.50 6.83 11.85
CA ARG A 89 5.24 6.89 12.62
C ARG A 89 4.56 5.53 12.79
N LEU A 90 4.73 4.60 11.84
CA LEU A 90 4.18 3.24 11.93
C LEU A 90 4.91 2.36 12.95
N LYS A 91 6.19 2.66 13.19
CA LYS A 91 7.12 1.84 13.96
C LYS A 91 6.59 1.33 15.30
N PRO A 92 5.90 2.11 16.14
CA PRO A 92 5.43 1.66 17.46
C PRO A 92 4.44 0.49 17.40
N TRP A 93 3.68 0.37 16.32
CA TRP A 93 2.59 -0.61 16.17
C TRP A 93 2.88 -1.69 15.12
N LEU A 94 4.04 -1.57 14.44
CA LEU A 94 4.41 -2.52 13.40
C LEU A 94 4.75 -3.89 14.00
N MET A 95 4.08 -4.93 13.54
CA MET A 95 4.40 -6.28 13.97
C MET A 95 5.81 -6.69 13.53
N LYS A 96 6.48 -7.47 14.38
CA LYS A 96 7.72 -8.13 14.00
C LYS A 96 7.47 -8.99 12.74
N ASP A 97 8.40 -8.92 11.81
CA ASP A 97 8.36 -9.65 10.53
C ASP A 97 7.16 -9.32 9.61
N ALA A 98 6.44 -8.22 9.87
CA ALA A 98 5.41 -7.74 8.95
C ALA A 98 6.02 -7.38 7.58
N VAL A 99 5.25 -7.65 6.51
CA VAL A 99 5.63 -7.18 5.17
C VAL A 99 5.28 -5.69 5.04
N VAL A 100 6.26 -4.85 4.71
CA VAL A 100 6.04 -3.43 4.44
C VAL A 100 6.20 -3.18 2.94
N VAL A 101 5.11 -2.77 2.30
CA VAL A 101 5.06 -2.51 0.86
C VAL A 101 5.11 -1.01 0.62
N CYS A 102 6.04 -0.57 -0.19
CA CYS A 102 6.04 0.78 -0.76
C CYS A 102 5.30 0.76 -2.10
N ALA A 103 4.10 1.32 -2.14
CA ALA A 103 3.31 1.51 -3.36
C ALA A 103 3.25 2.98 -3.78
N SER A 104 4.00 3.85 -3.11
CA SER A 104 4.21 5.24 -3.49
C SER A 104 5.11 5.32 -4.71
N LYS A 105 4.84 6.27 -5.60
CA LYS A 105 5.65 6.51 -6.81
C LYS A 105 6.58 7.70 -6.61
N GLY A 106 7.75 7.64 -7.24
CA GLY A 106 8.77 8.69 -7.20
C GLY A 106 9.91 8.38 -6.23
N LEU A 107 10.73 9.38 -5.98
CA LEU A 107 11.91 9.30 -5.11
C LEU A 107 11.70 10.06 -3.80
N ALA A 108 12.50 9.74 -2.79
CA ALA A 108 12.41 10.35 -1.47
C ALA A 108 12.83 11.84 -1.50
N ASP A 109 13.79 12.17 -2.35
CA ASP A 109 14.37 13.52 -2.48
C ASP A 109 14.91 13.80 -3.89
N ASN A 110 15.50 14.99 -4.07
CA ASN A 110 16.11 15.42 -5.32
C ASN A 110 17.53 14.84 -5.55
N GLU A 111 18.08 14.13 -4.57
CA GLU A 111 19.39 13.46 -4.64
C GLU A 111 19.27 12.04 -5.20
N GLY A 112 18.04 11.56 -5.37
CA GLY A 112 17.74 10.26 -5.96
C GLY A 112 17.67 9.11 -4.96
N HIS A 113 17.51 9.39 -3.66
CA HIS A 113 17.31 8.34 -2.68
C HIS A 113 15.98 7.63 -2.91
N ARG A 114 15.99 6.29 -2.77
CA ARG A 114 14.81 5.47 -2.97
C ARG A 114 13.91 5.44 -1.74
N LEU A 115 12.62 5.32 -1.96
CA LEU A 115 11.64 5.25 -0.88
C LEU A 115 11.86 4.02 0.03
N SER A 116 12.25 2.89 -0.56
CA SER A 116 12.56 1.66 0.18
C SER A 116 13.76 1.83 1.14
N GLU A 117 14.73 2.68 0.82
CA GLU A 117 15.87 2.97 1.71
C GLU A 117 15.41 3.71 2.96
N GLY A 118 14.58 4.74 2.81
CA GLY A 118 13.97 5.46 3.93
C GLY A 118 13.14 4.55 4.82
N ILE A 119 12.29 3.70 4.21
CA ILE A 119 11.50 2.72 4.98
C ILE A 119 12.42 1.76 5.73
N THR A 120 13.41 1.16 5.06
CA THR A 120 14.35 0.20 5.68
C THR A 120 15.06 0.81 6.88
N LYS A 121 15.51 2.05 6.77
CA LYS A 121 16.15 2.77 7.87
C LYS A 121 15.23 2.89 9.09
N GLU A 122 13.98 3.30 8.88
CA GLU A 122 13.05 3.57 9.97
C GLU A 122 12.54 2.29 10.65
N VAL A 123 12.30 1.22 9.90
CA VAL A 123 11.78 -0.05 10.46
C VAL A 123 12.87 -1.06 10.81
N ALA A 124 14.13 -0.65 10.76
CA ALA A 124 15.28 -1.50 11.11
C ALA A 124 15.10 -2.16 12.48
N GLY A 125 15.41 -3.46 12.57
CA GLY A 125 15.24 -4.28 13.78
C GLY A 125 13.82 -4.79 14.03
N ILE A 126 12.83 -4.39 13.23
CA ILE A 126 11.46 -4.90 13.29
C ILE A 126 11.21 -5.86 12.13
N THR A 127 11.52 -5.43 10.90
CA THR A 127 11.38 -6.26 9.71
C THR A 127 12.41 -5.87 8.63
N ASP A 128 12.81 -6.84 7.84
CA ASP A 128 13.58 -6.69 6.60
C ASP A 128 12.74 -6.98 5.34
N LYS A 129 11.46 -7.31 5.53
CA LYS A 129 10.52 -7.66 4.47
C LYS A 129 9.96 -6.41 3.78
N ILE A 130 10.84 -5.63 3.16
CA ILE A 130 10.46 -4.41 2.43
C ILE A 130 10.26 -4.76 0.96
N VAL A 131 9.11 -4.40 0.40
CA VAL A 131 8.75 -4.66 -1.00
C VAL A 131 8.44 -3.33 -1.70
N ALA A 132 9.12 -3.06 -2.81
CA ALA A 132 8.71 -2.01 -3.74
C ALA A 132 7.66 -2.58 -4.71
N LEU A 133 6.55 -1.87 -4.89
CA LEU A 133 5.48 -2.23 -5.80
C LEU A 133 5.23 -1.09 -6.79
N SER A 134 5.60 -1.28 -8.05
CA SER A 134 5.46 -0.27 -9.10
C SER A 134 5.08 -0.90 -10.43
N GLY A 135 4.58 -0.08 -11.35
CA GLY A 135 4.22 -0.53 -12.70
C GLY A 135 3.36 0.48 -13.47
N PRO A 136 3.12 0.23 -14.75
CA PRO A 136 2.31 1.09 -15.61
C PRO A 136 0.82 0.86 -15.35
N ASN A 137 0.30 1.43 -14.26
CA ASN A 137 -1.09 1.28 -13.86
C ASN A 137 -1.66 2.63 -13.38
N HIS A 138 -2.96 2.81 -13.62
CA HIS A 138 -3.72 3.98 -13.23
C HIS A 138 -4.83 3.60 -12.25
N ALA A 139 -5.04 4.44 -11.24
CA ALA A 139 -6.01 4.17 -10.17
C ALA A 139 -7.43 4.00 -10.72
N GLU A 140 -7.81 4.79 -11.70
CA GLU A 140 -9.12 4.79 -12.33
C GLU A 140 -9.41 3.47 -13.04
N GLU A 141 -8.42 2.91 -13.72
CA GLU A 141 -8.54 1.64 -14.44
C GLU A 141 -8.63 0.47 -13.46
N VAL A 142 -7.76 0.45 -12.44
CA VAL A 142 -7.77 -0.59 -11.41
C VAL A 142 -9.04 -0.53 -10.57
N GLY A 143 -9.50 0.67 -10.22
CA GLY A 143 -10.71 0.87 -9.41
C GLY A 143 -12.00 0.34 -10.05
N ILE A 144 -12.04 0.20 -11.36
CA ILE A 144 -13.16 -0.40 -12.11
C ILE A 144 -12.86 -1.81 -12.64
N GLY A 145 -11.74 -2.41 -12.22
CA GLY A 145 -11.39 -3.80 -12.52
C GLY A 145 -10.85 -4.03 -13.94
N LEU A 146 -10.28 -3.00 -14.59
CA LEU A 146 -9.60 -3.21 -15.87
C LEU A 146 -8.27 -3.95 -15.68
N PRO A 147 -7.84 -4.75 -16.65
CA PRO A 147 -6.59 -5.48 -16.56
C PRO A 147 -5.39 -4.55 -16.42
N CYS A 148 -4.53 -4.84 -15.43
CA CYS A 148 -3.28 -4.13 -15.23
C CYS A 148 -2.14 -5.08 -14.82
N ALA A 149 -0.92 -4.57 -14.85
CA ALA A 149 0.26 -5.28 -14.43
C ALA A 149 1.12 -4.42 -13.50
N THR A 150 1.76 -5.06 -12.54
CA THR A 150 2.71 -4.43 -11.62
C THR A 150 3.88 -5.36 -11.33
N VAL A 151 4.97 -4.82 -10.80
CA VAL A 151 6.13 -5.59 -10.36
C VAL A 151 6.30 -5.40 -8.86
N ALA A 152 6.43 -6.50 -8.14
CA ALA A 152 6.83 -6.53 -6.74
C ALA A 152 8.30 -6.92 -6.65
N ALA A 153 9.12 -6.12 -5.99
CA ALA A 153 10.56 -6.37 -5.85
C ALA A 153 11.02 -6.24 -4.40
N SER A 154 11.87 -7.16 -3.98
CA SER A 154 12.49 -7.16 -2.66
C SER A 154 13.76 -8.00 -2.64
N ALA A 155 14.68 -7.69 -1.73
CA ALA A 155 15.80 -8.57 -1.38
C ALA A 155 15.34 -9.85 -0.64
N VAL A 156 14.11 -9.89 -0.14
CA VAL A 156 13.50 -11.02 0.59
C VAL A 156 12.46 -11.71 -0.30
N PRO A 157 12.78 -12.86 -0.94
CA PRO A 157 11.88 -13.52 -1.90
C PRO A 157 10.53 -13.90 -1.33
N GLU A 158 10.49 -14.30 -0.05
CA GLU A 158 9.24 -14.63 0.66
C GLU A 158 8.29 -13.43 0.72
N ALA A 159 8.79 -12.24 0.97
CA ALA A 159 8.00 -11.02 1.01
C ALA A 159 7.36 -10.71 -0.36
N VAL A 160 8.13 -10.89 -1.44
CA VAL A 160 7.62 -10.74 -2.82
C VAL A 160 6.53 -11.76 -3.11
N GLN A 161 6.71 -13.01 -2.69
CA GLN A 161 5.71 -14.06 -2.88
C GLN A 161 4.39 -13.70 -2.16
N ILE A 162 4.47 -13.23 -0.92
CA ILE A 162 3.30 -12.79 -0.15
C ILE A 162 2.54 -11.70 -0.91
N VAL A 163 3.24 -10.67 -1.41
CA VAL A 163 2.60 -9.57 -2.14
C VAL A 163 2.01 -10.05 -3.47
N GLN A 164 2.69 -10.94 -4.18
CA GLN A 164 2.15 -11.55 -5.39
C GLN A 164 0.86 -12.32 -5.08
N ASP A 165 0.84 -13.16 -4.06
CA ASP A 165 -0.33 -13.97 -3.67
C ASP A 165 -1.50 -13.07 -3.22
N LEU A 166 -1.20 -11.93 -2.60
CA LEU A 166 -2.22 -10.96 -2.20
C LEU A 166 -2.93 -10.32 -3.40
N TYR A 167 -2.22 -9.98 -4.45
CA TYR A 167 -2.77 -9.18 -5.55
C TYR A 167 -3.04 -9.96 -6.84
N MET A 168 -2.39 -11.12 -7.06
CA MET A 168 -2.54 -11.87 -8.31
C MET A 168 -4.00 -12.25 -8.58
N SER A 169 -4.58 -11.71 -9.65
CA SER A 169 -5.93 -12.00 -10.12
C SER A 169 -5.98 -12.10 -11.65
N PRO A 170 -7.12 -12.46 -12.24
CA PRO A 170 -7.29 -12.42 -13.69
C PRO A 170 -7.08 -11.02 -14.30
N VAL A 171 -7.34 -9.96 -13.52
CA VAL A 171 -7.24 -8.56 -13.95
C VAL A 171 -6.06 -7.81 -13.33
N PHE A 172 -5.44 -8.31 -12.28
CA PHE A 172 -4.28 -7.69 -11.62
C PHE A 172 -3.08 -8.65 -11.65
N ARG A 173 -2.15 -8.42 -12.59
CA ARG A 173 -0.97 -9.25 -12.76
C ARG A 173 0.20 -8.72 -11.95
N VAL A 174 0.79 -9.56 -11.09
CA VAL A 174 1.99 -9.21 -10.31
C VAL A 174 3.17 -10.04 -10.76
N TYR A 175 4.19 -9.38 -11.30
CA TYR A 175 5.48 -9.98 -11.61
C TYR A 175 6.43 -9.84 -10.43
N ARG A 176 7.37 -10.76 -10.30
CA ARG A 176 8.38 -10.73 -9.24
C ARG A 176 9.73 -10.29 -9.78
N SER A 177 10.47 -9.54 -8.98
CA SER A 177 11.84 -9.14 -9.26
C SER A 177 12.68 -9.17 -7.99
N ASP A 178 13.99 -9.38 -8.10
CA ASP A 178 14.99 -9.15 -7.06
C ASP A 178 15.66 -7.78 -7.23
N ASP A 179 15.43 -7.10 -8.35
CA ASP A 179 15.94 -5.76 -8.62
C ASP A 179 14.99 -4.67 -8.10
N ILE A 180 15.05 -4.43 -6.79
CA ILE A 180 14.27 -3.36 -6.14
C ILE A 180 14.64 -1.98 -6.70
N ARG A 181 15.90 -1.77 -7.11
CA ARG A 181 16.37 -0.50 -7.68
C ARG A 181 15.71 -0.22 -9.01
N GLY A 182 15.77 -1.19 -9.92
CA GLY A 182 15.14 -1.05 -11.24
C GLY A 182 13.64 -0.80 -11.15
N VAL A 183 12.95 -1.38 -10.17
CA VAL A 183 11.50 -1.18 -9.97
C VAL A 183 11.17 0.19 -9.42
N GLU A 184 12.02 0.78 -8.57
CA GLU A 184 11.78 2.12 -7.99
C GLU A 184 12.19 3.26 -8.91
N TYR A 185 13.18 3.07 -9.79
CA TYR A 185 13.63 4.08 -10.76
C TYR A 185 12.88 4.00 -12.11
N GLY A 186 12.21 2.90 -12.40
CA GLY A 186 11.39 2.68 -13.62
C GLY A 186 9.96 3.11 -13.44
#